data_6afaba550c210c05fa4cc69785983adf
#
_entry.id   6afaba550c210c05fa4cc69785983adf
#
_cell.length_a   1.000
_cell.length_b   1.000
_cell.length_c   1.000
_cell.angle_alpha   90.00
_cell.angle_beta   90.00
_cell.angle_gamma   90.00
#
_symmetry.space_group_name_H-M   'P 1'
#
loop_
_entity.id
_entity.type
_entity.pdbx_description
1 polymer ?
#
loop_
_entity_poly.entity_id
_entity_poly.type
_entity_poly.pdbx_seq_one_letter_code
_entity_poly.pdbx_strand_id
1 'polypeptide(L)'
;MIYPQNFEQKIGFDQIRQLLKDKCLSTLGEEKVSDMGFSEQYEVVEENLNQVTEFVRIIQEEDGFPDQFFFDVRPSLKRVRIEGMYLDEQELFDLRRSLETIRDIVRFLHRNNEDEEESDSPYPSLKRLAGDIAVFPQLIGKIDGILNKYGKIKDNASTELARIRRELANTMGSISRSLNSILRSAQSEGYVDKDVAPTMRDGRLVIPVAPGLKRKIKGIVHDESASGKTVFIEPAEVVEANNRVRELEGDERREIIRILTEFSNVLRPSIPEILQSYDFLAEIDFIRAKSYFAIQTNSLKPAIENEQLLDWTMAVHPLLQLSLAKHGKKVVPLDIELNKKQRILIISGPNAGGKSVCLKTVGLLQYMLQCGLLIPVYESSKTGLFENLFIDIGDEQSIENDLSTYSSHLTNMKFFVKNCNSKTLILIDEFGSGTEPQIGGAIAEALLDRFNRNHLADQCIDLIVSQFHTIGGNRNRINILDSTRNRSACHFLNQQSGTLHHFDRLIRIQAAFITERSIRIQTEATGCLTDPSRMESGRFQEYILSLFRHTGIESAKYTGDTHRLFHIANHQITVG
;
A
#
# COMPACT_ATOMS: atom_id res chain seq x y z
N MET A 1 14.70 10.71 3.20
CA MET A 1 14.36 10.24 4.58
C MET A 1 12.97 10.71 4.98
N ILE A 2 12.16 9.85 5.64
CA ILE A 2 10.79 10.16 6.08
C ILE A 2 10.74 10.12 7.61
N TYR A 3 10.14 11.11 8.25
CA TYR A 3 10.03 11.19 9.70
C TYR A 3 8.69 11.82 10.13
N PRO A 4 8.04 11.32 11.17
CA PRO A 4 8.41 10.19 12.06
C PRO A 4 8.18 8.81 11.40
N GLN A 5 8.48 7.71 12.12
CA GLN A 5 8.28 6.35 11.59
C GLN A 5 6.82 6.05 11.22
N ASN A 6 5.87 6.62 11.95
CA ASN A 6 4.43 6.51 11.68
C ASN A 6 3.91 7.61 10.72
N PHE A 7 4.77 8.14 9.85
CA PHE A 7 4.45 9.21 8.90
C PHE A 7 3.21 8.87 8.06
N GLU A 8 3.17 7.70 7.46
CA GLU A 8 2.04 7.29 6.59
C GLU A 8 0.70 7.31 7.33
N GLN A 9 0.66 6.86 8.58
CA GLN A 9 -0.55 6.91 9.40
C GLN A 9 -0.97 8.33 9.73
N LYS A 10 0.01 9.22 10.04
CA LYS A 10 -0.27 10.62 10.38
C LYS A 10 -0.87 11.41 9.22
N ILE A 11 -0.47 11.13 7.99
CA ILE A 11 -1.01 11.77 6.78
C ILE A 11 -2.17 10.99 6.15
N GLY A 12 -2.48 9.77 6.63
CA GLY A 12 -3.56 8.91 6.10
C GLY A 12 -3.18 8.10 4.86
N PHE A 13 -1.89 7.94 4.56
CA PHE A 13 -1.45 7.18 3.38
C PHE A 13 -1.70 5.68 3.50
N ASP A 14 -1.77 5.14 4.72
CA ASP A 14 -2.23 3.78 5.00
C ASP A 14 -3.64 3.50 4.42
N GLN A 15 -4.55 4.50 4.49
CA GLN A 15 -5.87 4.39 3.86
C GLN A 15 -5.79 4.42 2.33
N ILE A 16 -4.85 5.21 1.76
CA ILE A 16 -4.59 5.19 0.30
C ILE A 16 -4.11 3.81 -0.13
N ARG A 17 -3.17 3.20 0.61
CA ARG A 17 -2.72 1.82 0.34
C ARG A 17 -3.88 0.83 0.33
N GLN A 18 -4.79 0.94 1.30
CA GLN A 18 -5.97 0.06 1.33
C GLN A 18 -6.88 0.27 0.12
N LEU A 19 -7.15 1.53 -0.25
CA LEU A 19 -7.95 1.85 -1.43
C LEU A 19 -7.32 1.34 -2.74
N LEU A 20 -5.99 1.31 -2.82
CA LEU A 20 -5.27 0.73 -3.97
C LEU A 20 -5.39 -0.79 -3.99
N LYS A 21 -5.21 -1.47 -2.84
CA LYS A 21 -5.40 -2.92 -2.72
C LYS A 21 -6.80 -3.35 -3.15
N ASP A 22 -7.83 -2.61 -2.73
CA ASP A 22 -9.22 -2.88 -3.12
C ASP A 22 -9.46 -2.76 -4.64
N LYS A 23 -8.54 -2.14 -5.39
CA LYS A 23 -8.59 -1.99 -6.85
C LYS A 23 -7.72 -2.99 -7.61
N CYS A 24 -6.84 -3.71 -6.92
CA CYS A 24 -6.05 -4.76 -7.52
C CYS A 24 -6.95 -5.94 -7.94
N LEU A 25 -6.57 -6.63 -9.01
CA LEU A 25 -7.26 -7.82 -9.51
C LEU A 25 -6.74 -9.09 -8.83
N SER A 26 -5.56 -9.01 -8.25
CA SER A 26 -4.84 -10.16 -7.71
C SER A 26 -3.96 -9.80 -6.50
N THR A 27 -3.56 -10.83 -5.77
CA THR A 27 -2.54 -10.72 -4.72
C THR A 27 -1.20 -10.22 -5.24
N LEU A 28 -0.91 -10.40 -6.53
CA LEU A 28 0.29 -9.88 -7.19
C LEU A 28 0.37 -8.35 -7.11
N GLY A 29 -0.71 -7.66 -7.47
CA GLY A 29 -0.81 -6.22 -7.36
C GLY A 29 -0.83 -5.74 -5.92
N GLU A 30 -1.51 -6.46 -5.01
CA GLU A 30 -1.55 -6.11 -3.58
C GLU A 30 -0.16 -6.16 -2.92
N GLU A 31 0.70 -7.11 -3.30
CA GLU A 31 2.10 -7.16 -2.87
C GLU A 31 2.85 -5.90 -3.32
N LYS A 32 2.71 -5.51 -4.59
CA LYS A 32 3.31 -4.27 -5.13
C LYS A 32 2.83 -3.02 -4.39
N VAL A 33 1.54 -2.94 -4.04
CA VAL A 33 1.02 -1.85 -3.19
C VAL A 33 1.67 -1.86 -1.81
N SER A 34 1.92 -3.04 -1.23
CA SER A 34 2.57 -3.15 0.09
C SER A 34 4.04 -2.70 0.04
N ASP A 35 4.74 -3.02 -1.04
CA ASP A 35 6.16 -2.70 -1.25
C ASP A 35 6.39 -1.28 -1.81
N MET A 36 5.29 -0.57 -2.18
CA MET A 36 5.36 0.78 -2.71
C MET A 36 6.07 1.71 -1.72
N GLY A 37 7.13 2.37 -2.16
CA GLY A 37 7.96 3.25 -1.34
C GLY A 37 8.16 4.63 -1.95
N PHE A 38 8.59 5.56 -1.11
CA PHE A 38 8.96 6.91 -1.47
C PHE A 38 10.29 6.92 -2.24
N SER A 39 10.31 7.57 -3.40
CA SER A 39 11.51 7.75 -4.22
C SER A 39 11.92 9.22 -4.32
N GLU A 40 13.23 9.47 -4.26
CA GLU A 40 13.84 10.78 -4.46
C GLU A 40 14.45 10.95 -5.87
N GLN A 41 14.45 9.87 -6.65
CA GLN A 41 15.06 9.83 -7.99
C GLN A 41 14.07 10.36 -9.02
N TYR A 42 14.45 11.46 -9.69
CA TYR A 42 13.61 12.12 -10.68
C TYR A 42 13.14 11.17 -11.79
N GLU A 43 14.06 10.43 -12.37
CA GLU A 43 13.78 9.53 -13.50
C GLU A 43 12.81 8.42 -13.12
N VAL A 44 12.92 7.89 -11.89
CA VAL A 44 12.03 6.83 -11.38
C VAL A 44 10.63 7.38 -11.14
N VAL A 45 10.52 8.54 -10.49
CA VAL A 45 9.22 9.16 -10.22
C VAL A 45 8.53 9.56 -11.52
N GLU A 46 9.28 10.20 -12.45
CA GLU A 46 8.77 10.62 -13.75
C GLU A 46 8.25 9.43 -14.57
N GLU A 47 9.02 8.34 -14.65
CA GLU A 47 8.63 7.14 -15.38
C GLU A 47 7.38 6.48 -14.78
N ASN A 48 7.32 6.34 -13.45
CA ASN A 48 6.15 5.78 -12.76
C ASN A 48 4.88 6.61 -13.00
N LEU A 49 4.99 7.94 -12.97
CA LEU A 49 3.87 8.83 -13.25
C LEU A 49 3.44 8.79 -14.71
N ASN A 50 4.37 8.66 -15.64
CA ASN A 50 4.08 8.49 -17.07
C ASN A 50 3.31 7.19 -17.31
N GLN A 51 3.76 6.07 -16.73
CA GLN A 51 3.08 4.77 -16.84
C GLN A 51 1.63 4.85 -16.34
N VAL A 52 1.40 5.50 -15.18
CA VAL A 52 0.04 5.69 -14.65
C VAL A 52 -0.79 6.60 -15.57
N THR A 53 -0.20 7.67 -16.09
CA THR A 53 -0.88 8.61 -17.01
C THR A 53 -1.27 7.91 -18.32
N GLU A 54 -0.36 7.14 -18.90
CA GLU A 54 -0.64 6.33 -20.10
C GLU A 54 -1.74 5.31 -19.84
N PHE A 55 -1.73 4.66 -18.66
CA PHE A 55 -2.75 3.68 -18.33
C PHE A 55 -4.12 4.32 -18.06
N VAL A 56 -4.16 5.54 -17.49
CA VAL A 56 -5.40 6.32 -17.39
C VAL A 56 -6.00 6.58 -18.78
N ARG A 57 -5.16 6.93 -19.77
CA ARG A 57 -5.61 7.08 -21.17
C ARG A 57 -6.15 5.79 -21.74
N ILE A 58 -5.48 4.65 -21.50
CA ILE A 58 -5.98 3.32 -21.90
C ILE A 58 -7.38 3.08 -21.35
N ILE A 59 -7.61 3.34 -20.05
CA ILE A 59 -8.93 3.12 -19.44
C ILE A 59 -10.01 4.03 -20.03
N GLN A 60 -9.65 5.24 -20.45
CA GLN A 60 -10.61 6.25 -20.94
C GLN A 60 -10.84 6.20 -22.45
N GLU A 61 -9.85 5.81 -23.23
CA GLU A 61 -9.83 5.95 -24.68
C GLU A 61 -9.91 4.62 -25.43
N GLU A 62 -9.56 3.49 -24.77
CA GLU A 62 -9.45 2.19 -25.41
C GLU A 62 -10.48 1.17 -24.92
N ASP A 63 -11.11 0.48 -25.84
CA ASP A 63 -11.94 -0.67 -25.53
C ASP A 63 -11.10 -1.96 -25.62
N GLY A 64 -11.27 -2.87 -24.66
CA GLY A 64 -10.75 -4.23 -24.76
C GLY A 64 -9.29 -4.41 -24.32
N PHE A 65 -8.78 -3.59 -23.39
CA PHE A 65 -7.54 -3.92 -22.70
C PHE A 65 -7.70 -5.28 -21.97
N PRO A 66 -6.73 -6.21 -22.10
CA PRO A 66 -6.84 -7.56 -21.51
C PRO A 66 -6.60 -7.56 -20.00
N ASP A 67 -7.60 -7.14 -19.22
CA ASP A 67 -7.56 -7.03 -17.77
C ASP A 67 -8.21 -8.21 -17.01
N GLN A 68 -8.27 -9.39 -17.64
CA GLN A 68 -8.84 -10.60 -17.07
C GLN A 68 -7.75 -11.61 -16.70
N PHE A 69 -8.06 -12.51 -15.75
CA PHE A 69 -7.25 -13.69 -15.43
C PHE A 69 -5.85 -13.38 -14.84
N PHE A 70 -5.79 -12.50 -13.88
CA PHE A 70 -4.59 -12.20 -13.07
C PHE A 70 -4.45 -13.22 -11.93
N PHE A 71 -4.15 -14.48 -12.25
CA PHE A 71 -4.00 -15.52 -11.23
C PHE A 71 -2.56 -15.59 -10.73
N ASP A 72 -2.35 -15.75 -9.42
CA ASP A 72 -1.02 -15.97 -8.85
C ASP A 72 -0.68 -17.45 -8.79
N VAL A 73 0.04 -17.94 -9.78
CA VAL A 73 0.55 -19.33 -9.80
C VAL A 73 2.04 -19.42 -9.44
N ARG A 74 2.67 -18.35 -8.97
CA ARG A 74 4.08 -18.35 -8.54
C ARG A 74 4.39 -19.38 -7.46
N PRO A 75 3.52 -19.61 -6.43
CA PRO A 75 3.75 -20.66 -5.44
C PRO A 75 3.82 -22.05 -6.08
N SER A 76 2.90 -22.35 -7.01
CA SER A 76 2.85 -23.61 -7.74
C SER A 76 4.05 -23.79 -8.66
N LEU A 77 4.47 -22.75 -9.37
CA LEU A 77 5.68 -22.74 -10.19
C LEU A 77 6.95 -23.00 -9.36
N LYS A 78 7.06 -22.36 -8.18
CA LYS A 78 8.18 -22.60 -7.25
C LYS A 78 8.22 -24.05 -6.76
N ARG A 79 7.06 -24.63 -6.44
CA ARG A 79 6.91 -26.04 -6.03
C ARG A 79 7.33 -27.01 -7.12
N VAL A 80 6.92 -26.77 -8.37
CA VAL A 80 7.18 -27.63 -9.54
C VAL A 80 8.64 -27.59 -9.99
N ARG A 81 9.49 -26.70 -9.48
CA ARG A 81 10.95 -26.76 -9.66
C ARG A 81 11.54 -28.10 -9.19
N ILE A 82 10.92 -28.72 -8.19
CA ILE A 82 11.34 -30.01 -7.64
C ILE A 82 10.93 -31.10 -8.63
N GLU A 83 11.89 -31.97 -8.98
CA GLU A 83 11.63 -33.10 -9.87
C GLU A 83 10.58 -34.05 -9.29
N GLY A 84 9.69 -34.54 -10.12
CA GLY A 84 8.56 -35.39 -9.70
C GLY A 84 7.32 -34.61 -9.26
N MET A 85 7.41 -33.32 -8.95
CA MET A 85 6.24 -32.48 -8.71
C MET A 85 5.59 -32.05 -10.02
N TYR A 86 4.28 -31.84 -9.99
CA TYR A 86 3.48 -31.42 -11.14
C TYR A 86 2.45 -30.36 -10.76
N LEU A 87 1.97 -29.62 -11.77
CA LEU A 87 0.81 -28.73 -11.63
C LEU A 87 -0.46 -29.58 -11.75
N ASP A 88 -1.43 -29.34 -10.89
CA ASP A 88 -2.76 -29.94 -11.03
C ASP A 88 -3.56 -29.30 -12.18
N GLU A 89 -4.77 -29.79 -12.43
CA GLU A 89 -5.64 -29.30 -13.52
C GLU A 89 -5.95 -27.82 -13.37
N GLN A 90 -6.26 -27.37 -12.15
CA GLN A 90 -6.63 -25.98 -11.89
C GLN A 90 -5.42 -25.05 -12.01
N GLU A 91 -4.29 -25.41 -11.40
CA GLU A 91 -3.03 -24.66 -11.49
C GLU A 91 -2.55 -24.53 -12.94
N LEU A 92 -2.69 -25.60 -13.71
CA LEU A 92 -2.34 -25.60 -15.13
C LEU A 92 -3.28 -24.70 -15.95
N PHE A 93 -4.56 -24.70 -15.62
CA PHE A 93 -5.54 -23.85 -16.28
C PHE A 93 -5.35 -22.37 -15.95
N ASP A 94 -5.04 -22.05 -14.69
CA ASP A 94 -4.75 -20.68 -14.25
C ASP A 94 -3.44 -20.17 -14.87
N LEU A 95 -2.40 -21.03 -14.96
CA LEU A 95 -1.17 -20.72 -15.67
C LEU A 95 -1.45 -20.38 -17.14
N ARG A 96 -2.22 -21.22 -17.83
CA ARG A 96 -2.59 -21.00 -19.23
C ARG A 96 -3.25 -19.65 -19.45
N ARG A 97 -4.22 -19.31 -18.59
CA ARG A 97 -4.98 -18.04 -18.67
C ARG A 97 -4.09 -16.83 -18.41
N SER A 98 -3.25 -16.90 -17.37
CA SER A 98 -2.34 -15.80 -17.05
C SER A 98 -1.29 -15.59 -18.15
N LEU A 99 -0.72 -16.66 -18.71
CA LEU A 99 0.22 -16.56 -19.83
C LEU A 99 -0.44 -15.97 -21.09
N GLU A 100 -1.71 -16.29 -21.33
CA GLU A 100 -2.49 -15.69 -22.42
C GLU A 100 -2.71 -14.20 -22.19
N THR A 101 -3.09 -13.81 -20.97
CA THR A 101 -3.25 -12.41 -20.57
C THR A 101 -1.94 -11.63 -20.73
N ILE A 102 -0.81 -12.17 -20.25
CA ILE A 102 0.51 -11.55 -20.42
C ILE A 102 0.84 -11.35 -21.91
N ARG A 103 0.66 -12.36 -22.73
CA ARG A 103 0.87 -12.28 -24.18
C ARG A 103 0.02 -11.18 -24.81
N ASP A 104 -1.24 -11.11 -24.44
CA ASP A 104 -2.18 -10.17 -25.03
C ASP A 104 -1.92 -8.73 -24.55
N ILE A 105 -1.50 -8.51 -23.29
CA ILE A 105 -1.02 -7.21 -22.79
C ILE A 105 0.23 -6.78 -23.55
N VAL A 106 1.24 -7.64 -23.67
CA VAL A 106 2.47 -7.33 -24.41
C VAL A 106 2.14 -6.97 -25.86
N ARG A 107 1.27 -7.73 -26.51
CA ARG A 107 0.81 -7.43 -27.87
C ARG A 107 0.08 -6.08 -27.94
N PHE A 108 -0.78 -5.80 -26.99
CA PHE A 108 -1.52 -4.53 -26.91
C PHE A 108 -0.56 -3.34 -26.82
N LEU A 109 0.43 -3.39 -25.94
CA LEU A 109 1.39 -2.30 -25.71
C LEU A 109 2.40 -2.12 -26.86
N HIS A 110 2.60 -3.14 -27.69
CA HIS A 110 3.48 -3.08 -28.86
C HIS A 110 2.74 -2.68 -30.14
N ARG A 111 1.43 -2.38 -30.10
CA ARG A 111 0.71 -1.86 -31.26
C ARG A 111 1.33 -0.52 -31.67
N ASN A 112 1.59 -0.37 -32.96
CA ASN A 112 1.91 0.94 -33.55
C ASN A 112 0.60 1.56 -34.06
N ASN A 113 0.50 2.88 -34.05
CA ASN A 113 -0.59 3.57 -34.73
C ASN A 113 -0.46 3.31 -36.24
N GLU A 114 -1.49 2.73 -36.85
CA GLU A 114 -1.48 2.37 -38.27
C GLU A 114 -1.44 3.59 -39.23
N ASP A 115 -1.69 4.80 -38.69
CA ASP A 115 -1.87 6.00 -39.49
C ASP A 115 -0.61 6.87 -39.66
N GLU A 116 0.54 6.54 -39.04
CA GLU A 116 1.77 7.34 -39.15
C GLU A 116 3.00 6.44 -39.41
N GLU A 117 3.68 6.67 -40.54
CA GLU A 117 4.84 5.89 -41.01
C GLU A 117 6.07 5.91 -40.07
N GLU A 118 6.08 6.75 -39.01
CA GLU A 118 7.15 6.88 -37.99
C GLU A 118 6.64 7.09 -36.57
N SER A 119 5.40 6.69 -36.23
CA SER A 119 4.90 7.02 -34.90
C SER A 119 5.40 6.06 -33.82
N ASP A 120 6.00 6.65 -32.80
CA ASP A 120 6.22 6.00 -31.53
C ASP A 120 4.89 5.47 -30.95
N SER A 121 4.99 4.37 -30.21
CA SER A 121 3.81 3.82 -29.52
C SER A 121 3.03 4.93 -28.79
N PRO A 122 1.69 4.89 -28.79
CA PRO A 122 0.87 5.82 -28.00
C PRO A 122 1.14 5.73 -26.48
N TYR A 123 1.79 4.65 -26.02
CA TYR A 123 2.10 4.35 -24.64
C TYR A 123 3.59 3.99 -24.45
N PRO A 124 4.52 4.96 -24.63
CA PRO A 124 5.96 4.67 -24.67
C PRO A 124 6.52 4.15 -23.36
N SER A 125 6.03 4.59 -22.19
CA SER A 125 6.51 4.14 -20.89
C SER A 125 6.02 2.72 -20.58
N LEU A 126 4.78 2.40 -20.90
CA LEU A 126 4.24 1.04 -20.77
C LEU A 126 4.87 0.08 -21.79
N LYS A 127 5.17 0.55 -23.00
CA LYS A 127 5.89 -0.24 -24.00
C LYS A 127 7.31 -0.59 -23.53
N ARG A 128 8.03 0.36 -22.90
CA ARG A 128 9.34 0.07 -22.28
C ARG A 128 9.24 -0.99 -21.20
N LEU A 129 8.21 -0.91 -20.35
CA LEU A 129 7.96 -1.91 -19.31
C LEU A 129 7.72 -3.32 -19.90
N ALA A 130 7.09 -3.40 -21.08
CA ALA A 130 6.79 -4.65 -21.79
C ALA A 130 7.94 -5.15 -22.70
N GLY A 131 9.01 -4.37 -22.89
CA GLY A 131 10.01 -4.57 -23.94
C GLY A 131 10.73 -5.91 -23.93
N ASP A 132 11.12 -6.39 -22.74
CA ASP A 132 11.90 -7.62 -22.56
C ASP A 132 11.09 -8.78 -21.97
N ILE A 133 9.76 -8.69 -22.00
CA ILE A 133 8.89 -9.70 -21.40
C ILE A 133 8.71 -10.89 -22.31
N ALA A 134 9.13 -12.06 -21.83
CA ALA A 134 8.96 -13.31 -22.56
C ALA A 134 7.49 -13.73 -22.63
N VAL A 135 7.06 -14.13 -23.80
CA VAL A 135 5.74 -14.73 -24.05
C VAL A 135 5.88 -16.19 -24.46
N PHE A 136 4.92 -17.04 -24.08
CA PHE A 136 5.04 -18.50 -24.15
C PHE A 136 3.95 -19.16 -25.02
N PRO A 137 3.79 -18.81 -26.30
CA PRO A 137 2.72 -19.36 -27.14
C PRO A 137 2.82 -20.89 -27.32
N GLN A 138 4.04 -21.43 -27.29
CA GLN A 138 4.24 -22.87 -27.38
C GLN A 138 3.75 -23.62 -26.13
N LEU A 139 3.96 -23.04 -24.94
CA LEU A 139 3.45 -23.63 -23.71
C LEU A 139 1.93 -23.55 -23.65
N ILE A 140 1.34 -22.41 -24.03
CA ILE A 140 -0.11 -22.24 -24.15
C ILE A 140 -0.68 -23.33 -25.09
N GLY A 141 -0.09 -23.54 -26.28
CA GLY A 141 -0.53 -24.54 -27.22
C GLY A 141 -0.44 -25.99 -26.69
N LYS A 142 0.61 -26.30 -25.90
CA LYS A 142 0.74 -27.61 -25.23
C LYS A 142 -0.33 -27.79 -24.16
N ILE A 143 -0.62 -26.76 -23.36
CA ILE A 143 -1.70 -26.80 -22.35
C ILE A 143 -3.06 -26.96 -23.03
N ASP A 144 -3.29 -26.29 -24.17
CA ASP A 144 -4.49 -26.44 -24.96
C ASP A 144 -4.62 -27.85 -25.56
N GLY A 145 -3.52 -28.56 -25.76
CA GLY A 145 -3.54 -30.01 -26.12
C GLY A 145 -4.02 -30.90 -24.98
N ILE A 146 -3.78 -30.48 -23.71
CA ILE A 146 -4.11 -31.27 -22.52
C ILE A 146 -5.50 -30.89 -21.97
N LEU A 147 -5.79 -29.59 -21.85
CA LEU A 147 -7.02 -29.07 -21.22
C LEU A 147 -8.05 -28.65 -22.27
N ASN A 148 -9.32 -28.79 -21.90
CA ASN A 148 -10.42 -28.18 -22.64
C ASN A 148 -10.70 -26.75 -22.12
N LYS A 149 -11.66 -26.06 -22.76
CA LYS A 149 -12.05 -24.69 -22.41
C LYS A 149 -12.59 -24.50 -20.98
N TYR A 150 -12.90 -25.58 -20.29
CA TYR A 150 -13.38 -25.57 -18.89
C TYR A 150 -12.29 -26.00 -17.89
N GLY A 151 -11.05 -26.16 -18.34
CA GLY A 151 -9.94 -26.56 -17.48
C GLY A 151 -9.91 -28.06 -17.13
N LYS A 152 -10.65 -28.91 -17.87
CA LYS A 152 -10.65 -30.37 -17.66
C LYS A 152 -9.76 -31.06 -18.68
N ILE A 153 -9.09 -32.15 -18.23
CA ILE A 153 -8.26 -32.97 -19.10
C ILE A 153 -9.11 -33.54 -20.24
N LYS A 154 -8.66 -33.30 -21.47
CA LYS A 154 -9.30 -33.79 -22.67
C LYS A 154 -9.21 -35.32 -22.77
N ASP A 155 -10.22 -35.95 -23.35
CA ASP A 155 -10.21 -37.42 -23.55
C ASP A 155 -9.03 -37.86 -24.41
N ASN A 156 -8.62 -37.05 -25.34
CA ASN A 156 -7.52 -37.30 -26.27
C ASN A 156 -6.21 -36.61 -25.86
N ALA A 157 -6.05 -36.24 -24.59
CA ALA A 157 -4.80 -35.64 -24.07
C ALA A 157 -3.60 -36.61 -24.23
N SER A 158 -3.86 -37.93 -24.20
CA SER A 158 -2.94 -38.97 -24.67
C SER A 158 -3.71 -40.09 -25.35
N THR A 159 -3.02 -40.88 -26.16
CA THR A 159 -3.61 -42.09 -26.80
C THR A 159 -4.05 -43.11 -25.76
N GLU A 160 -3.28 -43.25 -24.69
CA GLU A 160 -3.58 -44.19 -23.60
C GLU A 160 -4.80 -43.73 -22.78
N LEU A 161 -4.91 -42.44 -22.44
CA LEU A 161 -6.09 -41.90 -21.75
C LEU A 161 -7.37 -42.11 -22.58
N ALA A 162 -7.29 -41.87 -23.90
CA ALA A 162 -8.41 -42.11 -24.80
C ALA A 162 -8.83 -43.58 -24.83
N ARG A 163 -7.85 -44.51 -24.78
CA ARG A 163 -8.11 -45.95 -24.71
C ARG A 163 -8.81 -46.32 -23.40
N ILE A 164 -8.26 -45.84 -22.26
CA ILE A 164 -8.79 -46.11 -20.91
C ILE A 164 -10.24 -45.61 -20.80
N ARG A 165 -10.49 -44.33 -21.15
CA ARG A 165 -11.84 -43.72 -21.06
C ARG A 165 -12.86 -44.44 -21.96
N ARG A 166 -12.44 -44.88 -23.16
CA ARG A 166 -13.30 -45.65 -24.06
C ARG A 166 -13.64 -47.01 -23.45
N GLU A 167 -12.65 -47.71 -22.87
CA GLU A 167 -12.86 -49.01 -22.24
C GLU A 167 -13.74 -48.85 -20.99
N LEU A 168 -13.53 -47.78 -20.18
CA LEU A 168 -14.35 -47.45 -19.03
C LEU A 168 -15.81 -47.23 -19.43
N ALA A 169 -16.07 -46.40 -20.45
CA ALA A 169 -17.41 -46.15 -20.97
C ALA A 169 -18.10 -47.43 -21.50
N ASN A 170 -17.35 -48.26 -22.22
CA ASN A 170 -17.87 -49.53 -22.72
C ASN A 170 -18.22 -50.52 -21.59
N THR A 171 -17.34 -50.61 -20.56
CA THR A 171 -17.54 -51.48 -19.41
C THR A 171 -18.73 -51.01 -18.57
N MET A 172 -18.84 -49.70 -18.29
CA MET A 172 -19.99 -49.11 -17.61
C MET A 172 -21.30 -49.32 -18.39
N GLY A 173 -21.26 -49.17 -19.71
CA GLY A 173 -22.38 -49.46 -20.60
C GLY A 173 -22.80 -50.93 -20.59
N SER A 174 -21.86 -51.86 -20.49
CA SER A 174 -22.13 -53.31 -20.38
C SER A 174 -22.77 -53.65 -19.03
N ILE A 175 -22.23 -53.06 -17.91
CA ILE A 175 -22.79 -53.23 -16.58
C ILE A 175 -24.23 -52.71 -16.54
N SER A 176 -24.48 -51.53 -17.06
CA SER A 176 -25.84 -50.93 -17.10
C SER A 176 -26.85 -51.83 -17.86
N ARG A 177 -26.43 -52.43 -18.97
CA ARG A 177 -27.29 -53.35 -19.72
C ARG A 177 -27.55 -54.64 -18.95
N SER A 178 -26.53 -55.25 -18.35
CA SER A 178 -26.66 -56.47 -17.53
C SER A 178 -27.53 -56.24 -16.31
N LEU A 179 -27.30 -55.14 -15.58
CA LEU A 179 -28.10 -54.77 -14.42
C LEU A 179 -29.56 -54.51 -14.76
N ASN A 180 -29.84 -53.81 -15.87
CA ASN A 180 -31.22 -53.60 -16.32
C ASN A 180 -31.91 -54.90 -16.73
N SER A 181 -31.19 -55.86 -17.32
CA SER A 181 -31.70 -57.18 -17.63
C SER A 181 -32.06 -57.95 -16.36
N ILE A 182 -31.12 -58.00 -15.38
CA ILE A 182 -31.32 -58.67 -14.09
C ILE A 182 -32.46 -58.01 -13.31
N LEU A 183 -32.50 -56.67 -13.29
CA LEU A 183 -33.55 -55.93 -12.64
C LEU A 183 -34.94 -56.20 -13.21
N ARG A 184 -35.08 -56.25 -14.55
CA ARG A 184 -36.35 -56.60 -15.22
C ARG A 184 -36.79 -58.00 -14.88
N SER A 185 -35.88 -58.97 -14.82
CA SER A 185 -36.18 -60.35 -14.41
C SER A 185 -36.66 -60.35 -12.94
N ALA A 186 -35.92 -59.70 -12.05
CA ALA A 186 -36.27 -59.60 -10.65
C ALA A 186 -37.62 -58.85 -10.38
N GLN A 187 -37.95 -57.85 -11.21
CA GLN A 187 -39.23 -57.15 -11.18
C GLN A 187 -40.37 -58.02 -11.69
N SER A 188 -40.15 -58.79 -12.75
CA SER A 188 -41.14 -59.72 -13.29
C SER A 188 -41.48 -60.85 -12.33
N GLU A 189 -40.48 -61.30 -11.54
CA GLU A 189 -40.63 -62.33 -10.50
C GLU A 189 -41.12 -61.74 -9.14
N GLY A 190 -41.31 -60.43 -9.04
CA GLY A 190 -41.79 -59.77 -7.81
C GLY A 190 -40.72 -59.64 -6.72
N TYR A 191 -39.43 -59.77 -7.02
CA TYR A 191 -38.36 -59.64 -6.05
C TYR A 191 -37.94 -58.21 -5.80
N VAL A 192 -38.22 -57.32 -6.76
CA VAL A 192 -37.92 -55.90 -6.71
C VAL A 192 -39.11 -55.10 -7.23
N ASP A 193 -39.43 -53.97 -6.63
CA ASP A 193 -40.52 -53.11 -7.04
C ASP A 193 -40.28 -52.51 -8.44
N LYS A 194 -41.36 -52.21 -9.16
CA LYS A 194 -41.29 -51.76 -10.58
C LYS A 194 -40.58 -50.43 -10.78
N ASP A 195 -40.57 -49.59 -9.76
CA ASP A 195 -39.98 -48.21 -9.75
C ASP A 195 -38.52 -48.20 -9.33
N VAL A 196 -37.95 -49.31 -8.93
CA VAL A 196 -36.57 -49.40 -8.52
C VAL A 196 -35.67 -49.34 -9.73
N ALA A 197 -34.59 -48.58 -9.64
CA ALA A 197 -33.50 -48.46 -10.60
C ALA A 197 -32.15 -48.83 -9.98
N PRO A 198 -31.17 -49.29 -10.80
CA PRO A 198 -29.81 -49.45 -10.30
C PRO A 198 -29.26 -48.16 -9.71
N THR A 199 -28.49 -48.25 -8.63
CA THR A 199 -27.89 -47.11 -7.95
C THR A 199 -26.39 -47.32 -7.74
N MET A 200 -25.67 -46.22 -7.49
CA MET A 200 -24.24 -46.27 -7.18
C MET A 200 -24.03 -46.37 -5.66
N ARG A 201 -23.22 -47.36 -5.22
CA ARG A 201 -22.76 -47.51 -3.84
C ARG A 201 -21.26 -47.83 -3.87
N ASP A 202 -20.46 -47.11 -3.14
CA ASP A 202 -19.00 -47.28 -3.07
C ASP A 202 -18.32 -47.44 -4.43
N GLY A 203 -18.78 -46.68 -5.41
CA GLY A 203 -18.26 -46.73 -6.79
C GLY A 203 -18.69 -47.96 -7.55
N ARG A 204 -19.72 -48.71 -7.13
CA ARG A 204 -20.28 -49.88 -7.80
C ARG A 204 -21.75 -49.67 -8.15
N LEU A 205 -22.14 -50.10 -9.29
CA LEU A 205 -23.54 -50.19 -9.66
C LEU A 205 -24.19 -51.41 -9.02
N VAL A 206 -25.24 -51.18 -8.25
CA VAL A 206 -25.92 -52.18 -7.44
C VAL A 206 -27.44 -52.09 -7.60
N ILE A 207 -28.14 -53.17 -7.25
CA ILE A 207 -29.60 -53.23 -7.24
C ILE A 207 -30.10 -53.10 -5.80
N PRO A 208 -30.98 -52.14 -5.48
CA PRO A 208 -31.63 -52.05 -4.17
C PRO A 208 -32.73 -53.12 -4.08
N VAL A 209 -32.68 -53.93 -3.03
CA VAL A 209 -33.59 -55.09 -2.79
C VAL A 209 -34.10 -55.09 -1.36
N ALA A 210 -35.32 -55.54 -1.14
CA ALA A 210 -35.83 -55.73 0.21
C ALA A 210 -35.04 -56.84 0.95
N PRO A 211 -34.68 -56.70 2.22
CA PRO A 211 -33.81 -57.63 2.98
C PRO A 211 -34.29 -59.09 2.95
N GLY A 212 -35.61 -59.33 2.97
CA GLY A 212 -36.19 -60.67 2.91
C GLY A 212 -36.01 -61.38 1.56
N LEU A 213 -35.69 -60.63 0.50
CA LEU A 213 -35.53 -61.13 -0.88
C LEU A 213 -34.06 -61.18 -1.34
N LYS A 214 -33.12 -60.80 -0.44
CA LYS A 214 -31.69 -60.73 -0.80
C LYS A 214 -31.06 -62.02 -1.34
N ARG A 215 -31.61 -63.20 -0.98
CA ARG A 215 -31.13 -64.48 -1.49
C ARG A 215 -31.65 -64.85 -2.88
N LYS A 216 -32.59 -64.10 -3.41
CA LYS A 216 -33.17 -64.32 -4.75
C LYS A 216 -32.31 -63.81 -5.89
N ILE A 217 -31.50 -62.76 -5.59
CA ILE A 217 -30.49 -62.25 -6.54
C ILE A 217 -29.13 -62.78 -6.08
N LYS A 218 -28.49 -63.59 -6.90
CA LYS A 218 -27.12 -64.04 -6.63
C LYS A 218 -26.15 -62.89 -6.75
N GLY A 219 -25.39 -62.61 -5.68
CA GLY A 219 -24.46 -61.47 -5.72
C GLY A 219 -23.87 -61.18 -4.35
N ILE A 220 -23.15 -60.10 -4.26
CA ILE A 220 -22.48 -59.56 -3.06
C ILE A 220 -23.32 -58.42 -2.47
N VAL A 221 -23.58 -58.49 -1.17
CA VAL A 221 -24.22 -57.39 -0.46
C VAL A 221 -23.12 -56.38 -0.09
N HIS A 222 -23.23 -55.16 -0.53
CA HIS A 222 -22.25 -54.09 -0.26
C HIS A 222 -22.67 -53.17 0.88
N ASP A 223 -23.96 -52.86 0.96
CA ASP A 223 -24.48 -51.90 1.94
C ASP A 223 -25.93 -52.19 2.30
N GLU A 224 -26.38 -51.62 3.44
CA GLU A 224 -27.77 -51.60 3.82
C GLU A 224 -28.21 -50.15 4.07
N SER A 225 -29.48 -49.83 3.78
CA SER A 225 -30.00 -48.51 4.06
C SER A 225 -30.01 -48.26 5.60
N ALA A 226 -29.85 -47.01 6.04
CA ALA A 226 -29.87 -46.62 7.46
C ALA A 226 -31.13 -47.10 8.22
N SER A 227 -32.25 -47.35 7.52
CA SER A 227 -33.47 -47.92 8.08
C SER A 227 -33.52 -49.43 8.06
N GLY A 228 -32.54 -50.12 7.52
CA GLY A 228 -32.50 -51.57 7.35
C GLY A 228 -33.58 -52.10 6.35
N LYS A 229 -34.27 -51.22 5.62
CA LYS A 229 -35.37 -51.62 4.71
C LYS A 229 -34.91 -51.98 3.29
N THR A 230 -33.66 -51.69 2.95
CA THR A 230 -33.11 -51.92 1.63
C THR A 230 -31.68 -52.42 1.73
N VAL A 231 -31.37 -53.46 0.99
CA VAL A 231 -30.04 -54.01 0.86
C VAL A 231 -29.57 -53.76 -0.58
N PHE A 232 -28.32 -53.33 -0.69
CA PHE A 232 -27.72 -53.02 -2.00
C PHE A 232 -26.87 -54.22 -2.48
N ILE A 233 -27.35 -54.90 -3.55
CA ILE A 233 -26.73 -56.13 -4.03
C ILE A 233 -26.01 -55.84 -5.35
N GLU A 234 -24.74 -56.21 -5.46
CA GLU A 234 -24.01 -56.34 -6.69
C GLU A 234 -24.26 -57.74 -7.25
N PRO A 235 -24.97 -57.87 -8.37
CA PRO A 235 -25.17 -59.21 -8.95
C PRO A 235 -23.87 -59.86 -9.40
N ALA A 236 -23.77 -61.20 -9.23
CA ALA A 236 -22.57 -61.95 -9.54
C ALA A 236 -22.08 -61.76 -10.97
N GLU A 237 -22.98 -61.55 -11.90
CA GLU A 237 -22.71 -61.36 -13.33
C GLU A 237 -22.00 -60.00 -13.64
N VAL A 238 -22.03 -59.06 -12.73
CA VAL A 238 -21.40 -57.73 -12.94
C VAL A 238 -20.21 -57.47 -12.01
N VAL A 239 -19.91 -58.33 -11.06
CA VAL A 239 -18.80 -58.21 -10.09
C VAL A 239 -17.47 -57.98 -10.82
N GLU A 240 -17.14 -58.80 -11.79
CA GLU A 240 -15.90 -58.72 -12.55
C GLU A 240 -15.81 -57.39 -13.34
N ALA A 241 -16.91 -56.99 -13.96
CA ALA A 241 -16.99 -55.73 -14.70
C ALA A 241 -16.87 -54.50 -13.78
N ASN A 242 -17.51 -54.52 -12.60
CA ASN A 242 -17.34 -53.45 -11.59
C ASN A 242 -15.90 -53.40 -11.07
N ASN A 243 -15.22 -54.52 -10.86
CA ASN A 243 -13.80 -54.55 -10.52
C ASN A 243 -12.96 -53.92 -11.63
N ARG A 244 -13.27 -54.28 -12.90
CA ARG A 244 -12.58 -53.69 -14.05
C ARG A 244 -12.77 -52.16 -14.14
N VAL A 245 -13.95 -51.63 -13.84
CA VAL A 245 -14.19 -50.19 -13.73
C VAL A 245 -13.25 -49.53 -12.72
N ARG A 246 -13.11 -50.09 -11.52
CA ARG A 246 -12.18 -49.58 -10.49
C ARG A 246 -10.72 -49.60 -10.93
N GLU A 247 -10.31 -50.68 -11.60
CA GLU A 247 -8.96 -50.74 -12.16
C GLU A 247 -8.74 -49.65 -13.21
N LEU A 248 -9.70 -49.46 -14.11
CA LEU A 248 -9.64 -48.44 -15.16
C LEU A 248 -9.68 -47.01 -14.59
N GLU A 249 -10.45 -46.74 -13.54
CA GLU A 249 -10.43 -45.45 -12.80
C GLU A 249 -9.07 -45.22 -12.15
N GLY A 250 -8.43 -46.27 -11.64
CA GLY A 250 -7.06 -46.21 -11.12
C GLY A 250 -6.04 -45.94 -12.23
N ASP A 251 -6.19 -46.59 -13.39
CA ASP A 251 -5.35 -46.36 -14.54
C ASP A 251 -5.52 -44.95 -15.09
N GLU A 252 -6.75 -44.46 -15.19
CA GLU A 252 -7.05 -43.10 -15.60
C GLU A 252 -6.33 -42.07 -14.73
N ARG A 253 -6.43 -42.20 -13.38
CA ARG A 253 -5.73 -41.31 -12.44
C ARG A 253 -4.22 -41.36 -12.63
N ARG A 254 -3.63 -42.55 -12.80
CA ARG A 254 -2.19 -42.70 -13.05
C ARG A 254 -1.77 -42.03 -14.35
N GLU A 255 -2.56 -42.21 -15.42
CA GLU A 255 -2.27 -41.62 -16.73
C GLU A 255 -2.40 -40.08 -16.68
N ILE A 256 -3.39 -39.51 -16.00
CA ILE A 256 -3.53 -38.08 -15.80
C ILE A 256 -2.28 -37.51 -15.07
N ILE A 257 -1.85 -38.14 -13.96
CA ILE A 257 -0.65 -37.74 -13.24
C ILE A 257 0.58 -37.80 -14.16
N ARG A 258 0.70 -38.83 -14.98
CA ARG A 258 1.79 -38.97 -15.95
C ARG A 258 1.80 -37.80 -16.94
N ILE A 259 0.65 -37.46 -17.52
CA ILE A 259 0.51 -36.35 -18.48
C ILE A 259 0.92 -35.01 -17.82
N LEU A 260 0.40 -34.72 -16.60
CA LEU A 260 0.70 -33.49 -15.86
C LEU A 260 2.18 -33.41 -15.47
N THR A 261 2.77 -34.55 -15.06
CA THR A 261 4.21 -34.64 -14.73
C THR A 261 5.09 -34.39 -15.95
N GLU A 262 4.75 -35.01 -17.08
CA GLU A 262 5.47 -34.83 -18.35
C GLU A 262 5.41 -33.37 -18.82
N PHE A 263 4.24 -32.74 -18.77
CA PHE A 263 4.13 -31.32 -19.06
C PHE A 263 4.96 -30.45 -18.07
N SER A 264 4.91 -30.75 -16.78
CA SER A 264 5.68 -30.03 -15.77
C SER A 264 7.20 -30.15 -15.98
N ASN A 265 7.67 -31.28 -16.49
CA ASN A 265 9.08 -31.47 -16.89
C ASN A 265 9.47 -30.54 -18.05
N VAL A 266 8.58 -30.38 -19.02
CA VAL A 266 8.77 -29.44 -20.14
C VAL A 266 8.73 -27.99 -19.70
N LEU A 267 7.91 -27.67 -18.71
CA LEU A 267 7.77 -26.31 -18.15
C LEU A 267 9.00 -25.85 -17.36
N ARG A 268 9.66 -26.77 -16.62
CA ARG A 268 10.74 -26.46 -15.66
C ARG A 268 11.83 -25.53 -16.18
N PRO A 269 12.41 -25.72 -17.36
CA PRO A 269 13.46 -24.84 -17.88
C PRO A 269 13.00 -23.38 -18.03
N SER A 270 11.71 -23.15 -18.31
CA SER A 270 11.15 -21.81 -18.54
C SER A 270 10.63 -21.12 -17.27
N ILE A 271 10.64 -21.79 -16.11
CA ILE A 271 10.10 -21.21 -14.88
C ILE A 271 10.73 -19.88 -14.50
N PRO A 272 12.07 -19.67 -14.60
CA PRO A 272 12.66 -18.38 -14.26
C PRO A 272 12.11 -17.23 -15.12
N GLU A 273 11.99 -17.42 -16.42
CA GLU A 273 11.45 -16.43 -17.36
C GLU A 273 9.95 -16.20 -17.14
N ILE A 274 9.19 -17.28 -16.85
CA ILE A 274 7.76 -17.16 -16.52
C ILE A 274 7.59 -16.32 -15.24
N LEU A 275 8.41 -16.51 -14.23
CA LEU A 275 8.34 -15.70 -13.00
C LEU A 275 8.59 -14.20 -13.27
N GLN A 276 9.53 -13.86 -14.18
CA GLN A 276 9.71 -12.47 -14.62
C GLN A 276 8.46 -11.93 -15.32
N SER A 277 7.80 -12.74 -16.14
CA SER A 277 6.53 -12.34 -16.76
C SER A 277 5.40 -12.17 -15.73
N TYR A 278 5.43 -12.89 -14.61
CA TYR A 278 4.52 -12.66 -13.48
C TYR A 278 4.84 -11.37 -12.70
N ASP A 279 6.13 -10.99 -12.59
CA ASP A 279 6.52 -9.70 -12.01
C ASP A 279 6.01 -8.53 -12.87
N PHE A 280 6.05 -8.68 -14.20
CA PHE A 280 5.41 -7.75 -15.12
C PHE A 280 3.88 -7.70 -14.94
N LEU A 281 3.22 -8.85 -14.84
CA LEU A 281 1.76 -8.92 -14.60
C LEU A 281 1.37 -8.21 -13.29
N ALA A 282 2.20 -8.38 -12.24
CA ALA A 282 2.04 -7.70 -10.97
C ALA A 282 2.15 -6.18 -11.11
N GLU A 283 3.13 -5.70 -11.90
CA GLU A 283 3.34 -4.29 -12.15
C GLU A 283 2.16 -3.67 -12.93
N ILE A 284 1.66 -4.37 -13.93
CA ILE A 284 0.46 -3.94 -14.70
C ILE A 284 -0.77 -3.84 -13.78
N ASP A 285 -1.01 -4.81 -12.89
CA ASP A 285 -2.13 -4.77 -11.94
C ASP A 285 -1.99 -3.56 -10.98
N PHE A 286 -0.77 -3.31 -10.51
CA PHE A 286 -0.46 -2.18 -9.65
C PHE A 286 -0.65 -0.82 -10.35
N ILE A 287 -0.14 -0.65 -11.58
CA ILE A 287 -0.34 0.56 -12.39
C ILE A 287 -1.84 0.77 -12.66
N ARG A 288 -2.55 -0.31 -13.01
CA ARG A 288 -4.00 -0.28 -13.20
C ARG A 288 -4.73 0.20 -11.92
N ALA A 289 -4.38 -0.32 -10.77
CA ALA A 289 -4.98 0.09 -9.49
C ALA A 289 -4.73 1.57 -9.20
N LYS A 290 -3.52 2.08 -9.43
CA LYS A 290 -3.17 3.52 -9.33
C LYS A 290 -4.01 4.35 -10.30
N SER A 291 -4.20 3.88 -11.52
CA SER A 291 -4.94 4.60 -12.56
C SER A 291 -6.43 4.71 -12.23
N TYR A 292 -7.06 3.64 -11.76
CA TYR A 292 -8.45 3.69 -11.28
C TYR A 292 -8.61 4.59 -10.05
N PHE A 293 -7.61 4.64 -9.17
CA PHE A 293 -7.60 5.57 -8.06
C PHE A 293 -7.48 7.02 -8.54
N ALA A 294 -6.60 7.28 -9.51
CA ALA A 294 -6.42 8.60 -10.11
C ALA A 294 -7.72 9.10 -10.77
N ILE A 295 -8.41 8.25 -11.53
CA ILE A 295 -9.71 8.59 -12.14
C ILE A 295 -10.73 8.91 -11.05
N GLN A 296 -10.82 8.09 -10.01
CA GLN A 296 -11.77 8.27 -8.91
C GLN A 296 -11.57 9.58 -8.14
N THR A 297 -10.33 10.06 -8.05
CA THR A 297 -9.96 11.29 -7.32
C THR A 297 -9.74 12.49 -8.23
N ASN A 298 -9.97 12.36 -9.55
CA ASN A 298 -9.66 13.36 -10.57
C ASN A 298 -8.21 13.85 -10.48
N SER A 299 -7.28 12.90 -10.30
CA SER A 299 -5.86 13.18 -10.17
C SER A 299 -5.18 13.30 -11.52
N LEU A 300 -4.23 14.23 -11.61
CA LEU A 300 -3.44 14.51 -12.81
C LEU A 300 -1.94 14.43 -12.48
N LYS A 301 -1.12 14.36 -13.51
CA LYS A 301 0.33 14.51 -13.40
C LYS A 301 0.67 16.00 -13.46
N PRO A 302 1.18 16.62 -12.37
CA PRO A 302 1.72 17.99 -12.45
C PRO A 302 3.03 17.98 -13.26
N ALA A 303 3.47 19.16 -13.69
CA ALA A 303 4.81 19.30 -14.26
C ALA A 303 5.86 19.05 -13.16
N ILE A 304 6.74 18.07 -13.38
CA ILE A 304 7.80 17.74 -12.43
C ILE A 304 9.04 18.55 -12.76
N GLU A 305 9.54 19.29 -11.75
CA GLU A 305 10.75 20.11 -11.88
C GLU A 305 11.89 19.49 -11.08
N ASN A 306 13.11 19.52 -11.62
CA ASN A 306 14.29 19.03 -10.88
C ASN A 306 14.81 20.08 -9.89
N GLU A 307 13.92 20.78 -9.21
CA GLU A 307 14.16 21.78 -8.18
C GLU A 307 13.15 21.60 -7.04
N GLN A 308 13.41 22.17 -5.86
CA GLN A 308 12.43 22.24 -4.77
C GLN A 308 11.42 23.33 -5.10
N LEU A 309 10.21 22.91 -5.39
CA LEU A 309 9.10 23.76 -5.77
C LEU A 309 7.79 23.10 -5.37
N LEU A 310 6.86 23.85 -4.84
CA LEU A 310 5.44 23.52 -4.76
C LEU A 310 4.66 24.70 -5.35
N ASP A 311 4.04 24.50 -6.48
CA ASP A 311 3.13 25.47 -7.10
C ASP A 311 1.88 24.71 -7.54
N TRP A 312 1.00 24.49 -6.56
CA TRP A 312 -0.23 23.72 -6.76
C TRP A 312 -1.44 24.62 -6.77
N THR A 313 -2.21 24.49 -7.83
CA THR A 313 -3.52 25.13 -7.97
C THR A 313 -4.61 24.08 -7.78
N MET A 314 -5.66 24.43 -7.04
CA MET A 314 -6.83 23.59 -6.79
C MET A 314 -6.50 22.21 -6.19
N ALA A 315 -5.48 22.12 -5.36
CA ALA A 315 -5.10 20.87 -4.70
C ALA A 315 -6.19 20.40 -3.73
N VAL A 316 -6.54 19.11 -3.80
CA VAL A 316 -7.62 18.52 -3.00
C VAL A 316 -7.12 17.33 -2.20
N HIS A 317 -7.52 17.23 -0.94
CA HIS A 317 -7.22 16.06 -0.12
C HIS A 317 -8.06 14.86 -0.56
N PRO A 318 -7.49 13.80 -1.14
CA PRO A 318 -8.25 12.73 -1.78
C PRO A 318 -9.17 11.97 -0.83
N LEU A 319 -8.73 11.65 0.39
CA LEU A 319 -9.57 10.96 1.37
C LEU A 319 -10.74 11.83 1.83
N LEU A 320 -10.52 13.14 1.99
CA LEU A 320 -11.57 14.07 2.34
C LEU A 320 -12.57 14.22 1.18
N GLN A 321 -12.09 14.26 -0.06
CA GLN A 321 -12.91 14.27 -1.27
C GLN A 321 -13.83 13.06 -1.31
N LEU A 322 -13.28 11.86 -1.14
CA LEU A 322 -14.05 10.61 -1.16
C LEU A 322 -15.08 10.54 0.00
N SER A 323 -14.69 11.04 1.18
CA SER A 323 -15.60 11.08 2.34
C SER A 323 -16.75 12.04 2.15
N LEU A 324 -16.47 13.28 1.72
CA LEU A 324 -17.49 14.31 1.52
C LEU A 324 -18.40 14.02 0.33
N ALA A 325 -17.89 13.41 -0.72
CA ALA A 325 -18.68 12.98 -1.87
C ALA A 325 -19.83 12.04 -1.50
N LYS A 326 -19.64 11.16 -0.49
CA LYS A 326 -20.70 10.29 0.06
C LYS A 326 -21.87 11.09 0.65
N HIS A 327 -21.63 12.33 1.06
CA HIS A 327 -22.63 13.23 1.63
C HIS A 327 -23.05 14.37 0.69
N GLY A 328 -22.69 14.29 -0.60
CA GLY A 328 -22.99 15.32 -1.59
C GLY A 328 -22.29 16.66 -1.36
N LYS A 329 -21.23 16.68 -0.54
CA LYS A 329 -20.44 17.88 -0.22
C LYS A 329 -19.16 17.90 -1.04
N LYS A 330 -18.66 19.12 -1.32
CA LYS A 330 -17.37 19.32 -2.00
C LYS A 330 -16.29 19.76 -1.02
N VAL A 331 -15.04 19.37 -1.29
CA VAL A 331 -13.87 19.88 -0.58
C VAL A 331 -13.56 21.28 -1.09
N VAL A 332 -13.11 22.16 -0.20
CA VAL A 332 -12.53 23.46 -0.61
C VAL A 332 -11.09 23.18 -1.05
N PRO A 333 -10.74 23.49 -2.30
CA PRO A 333 -9.38 23.26 -2.79
C PRO A 333 -8.36 24.19 -2.13
N LEU A 334 -7.09 23.79 -2.19
CA LEU A 334 -5.95 24.53 -1.69
C LEU A 334 -5.11 25.03 -2.87
N ASP A 335 -4.80 26.34 -2.88
CA ASP A 335 -3.73 26.90 -3.69
C ASP A 335 -2.52 27.14 -2.82
N ILE A 336 -1.34 26.67 -3.23
CA ILE A 336 -0.12 26.77 -2.43
C ILE A 336 1.08 27.01 -3.34
N GLU A 337 1.94 27.95 -2.95
CA GLU A 337 3.19 28.23 -3.62
C GLU A 337 4.34 28.28 -2.62
N LEU A 338 5.38 27.47 -2.86
CA LEU A 338 6.70 27.54 -2.24
C LEU A 338 7.74 27.51 -3.36
N ASN A 339 8.69 28.42 -3.30
CA ASN A 339 9.72 28.55 -4.31
C ASN A 339 11.04 29.01 -3.69
N LYS A 340 12.14 29.11 -4.44
CA LYS A 340 13.47 29.51 -3.96
C LYS A 340 13.49 30.83 -3.19
N LYS A 341 12.56 31.75 -3.44
CA LYS A 341 12.46 33.03 -2.74
C LYS A 341 11.51 32.98 -1.55
N GLN A 342 10.53 32.14 -1.62
CA GLN A 342 9.37 32.05 -0.73
C GLN A 342 9.24 30.62 -0.21
N ARG A 343 10.09 30.28 0.78
CA ARG A 343 10.25 28.91 1.26
C ARG A 343 9.56 28.61 2.58
N ILE A 344 9.14 29.64 3.30
CA ILE A 344 8.46 29.51 4.58
C ILE A 344 7.05 30.05 4.44
N LEU A 345 6.06 29.19 4.60
CA LEU A 345 4.65 29.53 4.62
C LEU A 345 4.09 29.38 6.02
N ILE A 346 3.54 30.46 6.57
CA ILE A 346 2.89 30.45 7.87
C ILE A 346 1.38 30.57 7.68
N ILE A 347 0.63 29.57 8.17
CA ILE A 347 -0.82 29.50 8.10
C ILE A 347 -1.39 29.89 9.48
N SER A 348 -2.15 30.97 9.55
CA SER A 348 -2.82 31.42 10.77
C SER A 348 -4.32 31.49 10.60
N GLY A 349 -5.06 31.33 11.68
CA GLY A 349 -6.53 31.37 11.69
C GLY A 349 -7.13 30.49 12.77
N PRO A 350 -8.46 30.42 12.90
CA PRO A 350 -9.13 29.58 13.89
C PRO A 350 -8.90 28.10 13.63
N ASN A 351 -8.93 27.25 14.68
CA ASN A 351 -8.69 25.80 14.56
C ASN A 351 -9.67 25.11 13.58
N ALA A 352 -10.93 25.57 13.56
CA ALA A 352 -11.94 25.07 12.61
C ALA A 352 -11.71 25.51 11.14
N GLY A 353 -10.68 26.32 10.87
CA GLY A 353 -10.40 26.87 9.53
C GLY A 353 -9.65 25.93 8.58
N GLY A 354 -9.39 24.67 8.97
CA GLY A 354 -8.77 23.67 8.06
C GLY A 354 -7.23 23.71 7.99
N LYS A 355 -6.54 24.39 8.93
CA LYS A 355 -5.06 24.50 8.94
C LYS A 355 -4.35 23.14 8.90
N SER A 356 -4.71 22.25 9.83
CA SER A 356 -4.12 20.89 9.90
C SER A 356 -4.46 20.05 8.66
N VAL A 357 -5.64 20.28 8.06
CA VAL A 357 -6.02 19.64 6.79
C VAL A 357 -5.13 20.13 5.66
N CYS A 358 -4.80 21.42 5.60
CA CYS A 358 -3.88 21.99 4.63
C CYS A 358 -2.50 21.30 4.71
N LEU A 359 -1.92 21.21 5.91
CA LEU A 359 -0.62 20.54 6.14
C LEU A 359 -0.68 19.05 5.73
N LYS A 360 -1.72 18.34 6.18
CA LYS A 360 -1.92 16.93 5.80
C LYS A 360 -2.10 16.77 4.28
N THR A 361 -2.79 17.70 3.63
CA THR A 361 -2.95 17.67 2.17
C THR A 361 -1.59 17.77 1.49
N VAL A 362 -0.76 18.73 1.88
CA VAL A 362 0.57 18.89 1.28
C VAL A 362 1.43 17.66 1.52
N GLY A 363 1.51 17.17 2.76
CA GLY A 363 2.29 15.98 3.10
C GLY A 363 1.82 14.74 2.34
N LEU A 364 0.50 14.52 2.26
CA LEU A 364 -0.07 13.38 1.57
C LEU A 364 0.18 13.43 0.05
N LEU A 365 -0.11 14.57 -0.59
CA LEU A 365 0.03 14.70 -2.04
C LEU A 365 1.50 14.60 -2.46
N GLN A 366 2.43 15.23 -1.74
CA GLN A 366 3.86 15.11 -2.04
C GLN A 366 4.36 13.68 -1.86
N TYR A 367 3.93 13.00 -0.80
CA TYR A 367 4.27 11.61 -0.58
C TYR A 367 3.69 10.68 -1.65
N MET A 368 2.40 10.87 -2.01
CA MET A 368 1.74 10.15 -3.11
C MET A 368 2.51 10.28 -4.42
N LEU A 369 2.86 11.52 -4.79
CA LEU A 369 3.59 11.80 -6.02
C LEU A 369 4.91 11.04 -6.08
N GLN A 370 5.70 11.09 -5.02
CA GLN A 370 7.00 10.41 -4.93
C GLN A 370 6.90 8.88 -4.73
N CYS A 371 5.69 8.37 -4.45
CA CYS A 371 5.35 6.96 -4.58
C CYS A 371 4.83 6.59 -6.00
N GLY A 372 4.88 7.51 -6.95
CA GLY A 372 4.42 7.30 -8.33
C GLY A 372 2.90 7.24 -8.47
N LEU A 373 2.17 8.03 -7.67
CA LEU A 373 0.72 8.23 -7.79
C LEU A 373 0.44 9.62 -8.37
N LEU A 374 -0.52 9.72 -9.27
CA LEU A 374 -1.07 11.01 -9.69
C LEU A 374 -1.77 11.70 -8.52
N ILE A 375 -1.80 13.01 -8.50
CA ILE A 375 -2.35 13.81 -7.41
C ILE A 375 -3.51 14.70 -7.89
N PRO A 376 -4.52 14.95 -7.03
CA PRO A 376 -5.66 15.79 -7.39
C PRO A 376 -5.30 17.28 -7.31
N VAL A 377 -4.73 17.77 -8.39
CA VAL A 377 -4.35 19.19 -8.61
C VAL A 377 -4.79 19.61 -10.00
N TYR A 378 -4.76 20.91 -10.27
CA TYR A 378 -5.03 21.44 -11.61
C TYR A 378 -3.83 21.21 -12.55
N GLU A 379 -4.09 21.08 -13.84
CA GLU A 379 -3.07 20.75 -14.87
C GLU A 379 -1.89 21.71 -14.95
N SER A 380 -2.08 22.99 -14.59
CA SER A 380 -1.01 23.99 -14.58
C SER A 380 -0.07 23.87 -13.37
N SER A 381 -0.35 22.97 -12.45
CA SER A 381 0.43 22.79 -11.23
C SER A 381 1.84 22.26 -11.52
N LYS A 382 2.81 22.74 -10.74
CA LYS A 382 4.20 22.30 -10.82
C LYS A 382 4.67 21.82 -9.47
N THR A 383 5.56 20.85 -9.46
CA THR A 383 6.11 20.32 -8.23
C THR A 383 7.56 19.88 -8.42
N GLY A 384 8.35 20.04 -7.36
CA GLY A 384 9.67 19.48 -7.26
C GLY A 384 9.70 18.21 -6.42
N LEU A 385 10.87 17.58 -6.33
CA LEU A 385 11.10 16.40 -5.53
C LEU A 385 11.91 16.74 -4.28
N PHE A 386 11.56 16.11 -3.18
CA PHE A 386 12.23 16.27 -1.91
C PHE A 386 12.95 14.97 -1.52
N GLU A 387 14.15 15.10 -0.92
CA GLU A 387 14.87 13.95 -0.35
C GLU A 387 14.30 13.56 1.01
N ASN A 388 13.79 14.57 1.73
CA ASN A 388 13.27 14.37 3.08
C ASN A 388 11.89 15.00 3.24
N LEU A 389 10.99 14.27 3.90
CA LEU A 389 9.70 14.78 4.36
C LEU A 389 9.63 14.61 5.88
N PHE A 390 9.55 15.72 6.61
CA PHE A 390 9.45 15.74 8.07
C PHE A 390 8.14 16.35 8.48
N ILE A 391 7.39 15.65 9.34
CA ILE A 391 6.12 16.18 9.84
C ILE A 391 6.07 16.17 11.37
N ASP A 392 5.44 17.20 11.91
CA ASP A 392 5.04 17.31 13.29
C ASP A 392 3.57 17.73 13.32
N ILE A 393 2.68 16.74 13.13
CA ILE A 393 1.23 16.92 12.96
C ILE A 393 0.49 15.98 13.91
N GLY A 394 -0.49 16.51 14.65
CA GLY A 394 -1.36 15.77 15.56
C GLY A 394 -0.74 15.55 16.93
N ASP A 395 -1.61 15.35 17.92
CA ASP A 395 -1.21 15.05 19.30
C ASP A 395 -0.66 13.62 19.40
N GLU A 396 0.53 13.46 19.94
CA GLU A 396 1.06 12.14 20.34
C GLU A 396 0.42 11.70 21.67
N GLN A 397 -0.91 11.53 21.67
CA GLN A 397 -1.62 10.91 22.78
C GLN A 397 -1.44 9.39 22.74
N SER A 398 -0.25 8.90 23.01
CA SER A 398 -0.08 7.51 23.40
C SER A 398 -0.18 7.43 24.92
N ILE A 399 -1.13 6.64 25.40
CA ILE A 399 -1.37 6.36 26.83
C ILE A 399 -0.12 5.78 27.52
N GLU A 400 0.88 5.36 26.75
CA GLU A 400 2.10 4.67 27.23
C GLU A 400 3.31 5.62 27.49
N ASN A 401 3.28 6.85 27.01
CA ASN A 401 4.34 7.82 27.23
C ASN A 401 3.78 9.10 27.83
N ASP A 402 3.95 9.30 29.13
CA ASP A 402 3.69 10.54 29.89
C ASP A 402 4.59 11.74 29.48
N LEU A 403 5.17 11.71 28.29
CA LEU A 403 5.86 12.86 27.71
C LEU A 403 4.80 13.88 27.31
N SER A 404 4.86 15.06 27.88
CA SER A 404 3.95 16.15 27.49
C SER A 404 4.06 16.40 25.99
N THR A 405 2.96 16.75 25.34
CA THR A 405 2.89 17.13 23.90
C THR A 405 4.03 18.07 23.50
N TYR A 406 4.38 19.01 24.39
CA TYR A 406 5.50 19.93 24.20
C TYR A 406 6.86 19.24 24.10
N SER A 407 7.14 18.23 24.92
CA SER A 407 8.41 17.48 24.88
C SER A 407 8.56 16.69 23.59
N SER A 408 7.47 16.14 23.07
CA SER A 408 7.43 15.45 21.78
C SER A 408 7.73 16.42 20.63
N HIS A 409 7.10 17.60 20.62
CA HIS A 409 7.38 18.65 19.64
C HIS A 409 8.85 19.08 19.66
N LEU A 410 9.44 19.31 20.85
CA LEU A 410 10.85 19.67 20.97
C LEU A 410 11.79 18.56 20.47
N THR A 411 11.44 17.31 20.70
CA THR A 411 12.20 16.15 20.19
C THR A 411 12.17 16.12 18.66
N ASN A 412 11.00 16.33 18.07
CA ASN A 412 10.83 16.42 16.62
C ASN A 412 11.62 17.62 16.06
N MET A 413 11.54 18.79 16.67
CA MET A 413 12.31 19.97 16.24
C MET A 413 13.82 19.73 16.30
N LYS A 414 14.31 19.09 17.37
CA LYS A 414 15.73 18.69 17.48
C LYS A 414 16.14 17.75 16.35
N PHE A 415 15.29 16.80 16.00
CA PHE A 415 15.52 15.89 14.88
C PHE A 415 15.58 16.65 13.56
N PHE A 416 14.61 17.54 13.30
CA PHE A 416 14.54 18.35 12.08
C PHE A 416 15.80 19.18 11.90
N VAL A 417 16.18 19.96 12.92
CA VAL A 417 17.39 20.81 12.88
C VAL A 417 18.66 20.01 12.61
N LYS A 418 18.73 18.76 13.09
CA LYS A 418 19.91 17.92 12.92
C LYS A 418 19.99 17.27 11.54
N ASN A 419 18.86 16.91 10.95
CA ASN A 419 18.80 16.02 9.78
C ASN A 419 18.26 16.70 8.51
N CYS A 420 17.77 17.93 8.58
CA CYS A 420 17.31 18.64 7.39
C CYS A 420 18.48 19.06 6.49
N ASN A 421 18.23 19.09 5.20
CA ASN A 421 19.12 19.61 4.16
C ASN A 421 18.34 20.52 3.20
N SER A 422 18.98 20.97 2.13
CA SER A 422 18.37 21.86 1.12
C SER A 422 17.16 21.25 0.39
N LYS A 423 16.99 19.94 0.45
CA LYS A 423 15.92 19.19 -0.23
C LYS A 423 14.94 18.58 0.78
N THR A 424 14.69 19.30 1.86
CA THR A 424 13.79 18.86 2.93
C THR A 424 12.53 19.70 2.95
N LEU A 425 11.36 19.05 2.90
CA LEU A 425 10.06 19.66 3.20
C LEU A 425 9.69 19.37 4.66
N ILE A 426 9.41 20.40 5.42
CA ILE A 426 9.02 20.31 6.83
C ILE A 426 7.60 20.85 7.01
N LEU A 427 6.75 20.09 7.68
CA LEU A 427 5.35 20.45 7.96
C LEU A 427 5.12 20.40 9.47
N ILE A 428 4.80 21.54 10.08
CA ILE A 428 4.61 21.64 11.54
C ILE A 428 3.23 22.20 11.85
N ASP A 429 2.45 21.46 12.60
CA ASP A 429 1.17 21.91 13.17
C ASP A 429 1.36 22.41 14.59
N GLU A 430 0.55 23.39 15.00
CA GLU A 430 0.51 23.97 16.35
C GLU A 430 1.89 24.43 16.88
N PHE A 431 2.70 25.04 16.02
CA PHE A 431 4.07 25.42 16.31
C PHE A 431 4.18 26.41 17.48
N GLY A 432 4.90 26.02 18.55
CA GLY A 432 5.05 26.78 19.76
C GLY A 432 3.92 26.63 20.77
N SER A 433 2.99 25.68 20.55
CA SER A 433 1.93 25.34 21.52
C SER A 433 2.43 24.40 22.62
N GLY A 434 1.62 24.16 23.65
CA GLY A 434 1.92 23.22 24.74
C GLY A 434 2.81 23.74 25.84
N THR A 435 3.20 25.03 25.79
CA THR A 435 3.96 25.73 26.86
C THR A 435 3.46 27.15 27.06
N GLU A 436 4.10 27.89 27.95
CA GLU A 436 3.80 29.31 28.13
C GLU A 436 3.96 30.06 26.80
N PRO A 437 2.95 30.86 26.35
CA PRO A 437 2.89 31.43 25.01
C PRO A 437 4.10 32.27 24.60
N GLN A 438 4.73 32.97 25.53
CA GLN A 438 5.92 33.78 25.26
C GLN A 438 7.15 32.91 24.99
N ILE A 439 7.32 31.85 25.76
CA ILE A 439 8.43 30.89 25.59
C ILE A 439 8.24 30.10 24.31
N GLY A 440 7.04 29.57 24.09
CA GLY A 440 6.70 28.81 22.86
C GLY A 440 6.91 29.66 21.62
N GLY A 441 6.43 30.92 21.62
CA GLY A 441 6.63 31.85 20.50
C GLY A 441 8.10 32.18 20.24
N ALA A 442 8.89 32.40 21.32
CA ALA A 442 10.33 32.68 21.20
C ALA A 442 11.11 31.51 20.60
N ILE A 443 10.79 30.27 21.00
CA ILE A 443 11.41 29.06 20.45
C ILE A 443 11.03 28.87 18.96
N ALA A 444 9.75 29.07 18.67
CA ALA A 444 9.27 28.99 17.30
C ALA A 444 9.96 30.01 16.38
N GLU A 445 10.08 31.28 16.81
CA GLU A 445 10.79 32.31 16.06
C GLU A 445 12.26 31.96 15.83
N ALA A 446 12.95 31.48 16.86
CA ALA A 446 14.35 31.12 16.74
C ALA A 446 14.60 29.89 15.84
N LEU A 447 13.68 28.93 15.85
CA LEU A 447 13.75 27.78 14.93
C LEU A 447 13.49 28.22 13.47
N LEU A 448 12.49 29.08 13.24
CA LEU A 448 12.24 29.65 11.92
C LEU A 448 13.44 30.43 11.40
N ASP A 449 14.06 31.27 12.26
CA ASP A 449 15.28 31.98 11.90
C ASP A 449 16.43 31.01 11.58
N ARG A 450 16.59 29.95 12.35
CA ARG A 450 17.60 28.92 12.07
C ARG A 450 17.37 28.20 10.75
N PHE A 451 16.15 27.78 10.45
CA PHE A 451 15.80 27.18 9.15
C PHE A 451 16.02 28.17 8.00
N ASN A 452 15.77 29.45 8.24
CA ASN A 452 15.99 30.49 7.23
C ASN A 452 17.48 30.85 7.04
N ARG A 453 18.31 30.86 8.11
CA ARG A 453 19.75 31.18 8.04
C ARG A 453 20.61 30.09 7.46
N ASN A 454 20.20 28.83 7.56
CA ASN A 454 20.86 27.72 6.85
C ASN A 454 20.90 27.97 5.32
N HIS A 455 20.14 28.97 4.86
CA HIS A 455 20.15 29.48 3.50
C HIS A 455 21.50 30.09 3.02
N LEU A 456 22.31 30.67 3.92
CA LEU A 456 23.58 31.31 3.54
C LEU A 456 24.68 30.31 3.16
N ALA A 457 24.40 28.98 3.31
CA ALA A 457 25.33 27.89 3.00
C ALA A 457 24.79 26.92 1.92
N ASP A 458 24.02 27.41 0.93
CA ASP A 458 23.37 26.61 -0.12
C ASP A 458 22.38 25.53 0.39
N GLN A 459 21.91 25.64 1.62
CA GLN A 459 20.94 24.71 2.21
C GLN A 459 19.55 25.36 2.34
N CYS A 460 18.74 25.22 1.30
CA CYS A 460 17.35 25.68 1.29
C CYS A 460 16.44 24.63 1.94
N ILE A 461 15.57 25.04 2.86
CA ILE A 461 14.58 24.18 3.54
C ILE A 461 13.21 24.76 3.26
N ASP A 462 12.27 23.96 2.76
CA ASP A 462 10.89 24.35 2.57
C ASP A 462 10.07 24.00 3.82
N LEU A 463 9.38 24.99 4.38
CA LEU A 463 8.72 24.90 5.66
C LEU A 463 7.29 25.44 5.60
N ILE A 464 6.32 24.65 6.05
CA ILE A 464 4.94 25.08 6.25
C ILE A 464 4.57 24.91 7.72
N VAL A 465 4.08 25.97 8.35
CA VAL A 465 3.77 26.00 9.77
C VAL A 465 2.34 26.49 9.99
N SER A 466 1.58 25.81 10.84
CA SER A 466 0.28 26.28 11.32
C SER A 466 0.35 26.75 12.78
N GLN A 467 -0.49 27.68 13.15
CA GLN A 467 -0.57 28.33 14.47
C GLN A 467 0.76 28.91 15.00
N PHE A 468 0.90 30.20 14.82
CA PHE A 468 1.95 30.99 15.44
C PHE A 468 1.33 31.98 16.40
N HIS A 469 1.65 31.88 17.70
CA HIS A 469 1.25 32.90 18.69
C HIS A 469 2.22 34.07 18.60
N THR A 470 1.82 35.13 17.93
CA THR A 470 2.59 36.39 17.92
C THR A 470 2.49 37.09 19.27
N ILE A 471 3.63 37.26 19.93
CA ILE A 471 3.76 38.18 21.08
C ILE A 471 3.55 39.60 20.57
N GLY A 472 2.64 40.34 21.22
CA GLY A 472 2.25 41.67 20.82
C GLY A 472 3.43 42.64 20.68
N GLY A 473 3.68 43.11 19.49
CA GLY A 473 4.68 44.12 19.21
C GLY A 473 5.14 44.14 17.76
N ASN A 474 4.45 44.85 16.92
CA ASN A 474 4.74 45.13 15.50
C ASN A 474 4.08 44.22 14.46
N ARG A 475 2.79 44.47 14.25
CA ARG A 475 1.95 43.83 13.21
C ARG A 475 2.42 44.03 11.74
N ASN A 476 3.50 44.77 11.50
CA ASN A 476 3.89 45.21 10.16
C ASN A 476 4.93 44.30 9.47
N ARG A 477 5.30 43.15 10.04
CA ARG A 477 6.40 42.31 9.50
C ARG A 477 6.09 40.83 9.24
N ILE A 478 4.90 40.35 9.59
CA ILE A 478 4.49 38.97 9.32
C ILE A 478 3.18 39.01 8.56
N ASN A 479 3.19 38.54 7.34
CA ASN A 479 1.99 38.39 6.54
C ASN A 479 1.42 37.00 6.73
N ILE A 480 0.17 36.91 7.14
CA ILE A 480 -0.52 35.71 7.61
C ILE A 480 -1.64 35.36 6.62
N LEU A 481 -1.75 34.11 6.23
CA LEU A 481 -2.90 33.60 5.48
C LEU A 481 -4.12 33.54 6.41
N ASP A 482 -5.09 34.42 6.18
CA ASP A 482 -6.37 34.38 6.90
C ASP A 482 -7.33 33.43 6.17
N SER A 483 -7.58 32.29 6.78
CA SER A 483 -8.45 31.23 6.25
C SER A 483 -9.93 31.61 6.16
N THR A 484 -10.32 32.78 6.65
CA THR A 484 -11.71 33.23 6.67
C THR A 484 -12.16 33.97 5.42
N ARG A 485 -11.24 34.33 4.52
CA ARG A 485 -11.54 35.01 3.25
C ARG A 485 -10.94 34.25 2.06
N ASN A 486 -11.81 33.74 1.24
CA ASN A 486 -11.59 33.04 -0.04
C ASN A 486 -10.85 33.90 -1.07
N ARG A 487 -9.61 34.31 -0.81
CA ARG A 487 -8.65 34.83 -1.80
C ARG A 487 -7.25 34.54 -1.30
N SER A 488 -6.56 33.66 -2.03
CA SER A 488 -5.17 33.28 -1.84
C SER A 488 -4.26 34.50 -1.88
N ALA A 489 -3.76 34.90 -0.73
CA ALA A 489 -2.64 35.84 -0.65
C ALA A 489 -1.62 35.21 0.28
N CYS A 490 -0.66 34.50 -0.30
CA CYS A 490 0.53 34.02 0.41
C CYS A 490 1.46 35.21 0.65
N HIS A 491 1.76 35.49 1.90
CA HIS A 491 2.73 36.53 2.25
C HIS A 491 3.90 35.96 3.04
N PHE A 492 5.08 36.43 2.76
CA PHE A 492 6.35 35.84 3.16
C PHE A 492 7.16 36.71 4.12
N LEU A 493 7.96 36.07 4.96
CA LEU A 493 8.94 36.77 5.81
C LEU A 493 10.15 37.19 4.97
N ASN A 494 10.34 38.49 4.81
CA ASN A 494 11.56 39.05 4.21
C ASN A 494 12.35 39.83 5.26
N GLN A 495 13.65 39.58 5.25
CA GLN A 495 14.70 40.02 6.17
C GLN A 495 14.60 41.43 6.75
N GLN A 496 14.80 41.57 8.07
CA GLN A 496 15.75 42.55 8.62
C GLN A 496 16.26 42.14 10.01
N SER A 497 17.57 42.16 10.12
CA SER A 497 18.38 41.82 11.26
C SER A 497 18.32 42.92 12.34
N GLY A 498 18.18 42.54 13.59
CA GLY A 498 18.44 43.49 14.72
C GLY A 498 18.07 43.02 16.11
N THR A 499 17.06 42.19 16.28
CA THR A 499 16.54 41.82 17.64
C THR A 499 16.81 40.37 18.05
N LEU A 500 17.47 39.58 17.24
CA LEU A 500 17.58 38.12 17.35
C LEU A 500 18.69 37.59 18.27
N HIS A 501 19.62 38.44 18.73
CA HIS A 501 20.72 37.98 19.58
C HIS A 501 20.29 37.47 20.98
N HIS A 502 19.12 37.87 21.46
CA HIS A 502 18.62 37.42 22.77
C HIS A 502 18.01 36.03 22.76
N PHE A 503 17.37 35.62 21.64
CA PHE A 503 16.66 34.35 21.52
C PHE A 503 17.57 33.17 21.20
N ASP A 504 18.65 33.38 20.46
CA ASP A 504 19.66 32.34 20.21
C ASP A 504 20.28 31.81 21.53
N ARG A 505 20.29 32.63 22.57
CA ARG A 505 20.72 32.25 23.93
C ARG A 505 19.71 31.37 24.67
N LEU A 506 18.42 31.69 24.60
CA LEU A 506 17.36 30.91 25.26
C LEU A 506 17.24 29.52 24.67
N ILE A 507 17.38 29.36 23.34
CA ILE A 507 17.38 28.05 22.67
C ILE A 507 18.60 27.22 23.05
N ARG A 508 19.80 27.81 23.14
CA ARG A 508 21.01 27.08 23.58
C ARG A 508 20.87 26.58 25.00
N ILE A 509 20.25 27.35 25.86
CA ILE A 509 19.96 26.98 27.26
C ILE A 509 18.94 25.81 27.27
N GLN A 510 17.86 25.89 26.54
CA GLN A 510 16.82 24.87 26.53
C GLN A 510 17.21 23.61 25.70
N ALA A 511 17.97 23.75 24.62
CA ALA A 511 18.55 22.60 23.90
C ALA A 511 19.59 21.84 24.76
N ALA A 512 20.29 22.53 25.68
CA ALA A 512 21.15 21.86 26.65
C ALA A 512 20.37 21.04 27.69
N PHE A 513 19.11 21.35 27.95
CA PHE A 513 18.22 20.56 28.83
C PHE A 513 17.73 19.24 28.21
N ILE A 514 17.90 19.04 26.91
CA ILE A 514 17.35 17.88 26.17
C ILE A 514 18.36 16.73 25.98
N THR A 515 19.57 16.80 26.53
CA THR A 515 20.50 15.65 26.55
C THR A 515 20.15 14.68 27.69
N GLU A 516 20.45 13.38 27.53
CA GLU A 516 20.14 12.32 28.51
C GLU A 516 20.56 12.65 29.97
N ARG A 517 21.61 13.43 30.16
CA ARG A 517 22.03 13.98 31.45
C ARG A 517 21.12 15.11 31.93
N SER A 518 20.49 15.85 31.02
CA SER A 518 19.60 16.97 31.32
C SER A 518 18.22 16.51 31.80
N ILE A 519 17.73 15.33 31.38
CA ILE A 519 16.46 14.76 31.88
C ILE A 519 16.56 14.52 33.41
N ARG A 520 17.71 14.04 33.89
CA ARG A 520 17.96 13.85 35.33
C ARG A 520 18.05 15.17 36.07
N ILE A 521 18.62 16.20 35.46
CA ILE A 521 18.71 17.56 36.03
C ILE A 521 17.34 18.23 36.01
N GLN A 522 16.53 18.00 35.01
CA GLN A 522 15.15 18.55 34.93
C GLN A 522 14.22 17.92 35.97
N THR A 523 14.36 16.61 36.27
CA THR A 523 13.61 15.91 37.31
C THR A 523 14.01 16.43 38.72
N GLU A 524 15.28 16.76 38.93
CA GLU A 524 15.76 17.35 40.18
C GLU A 524 15.36 18.83 40.30
N ALA A 525 15.33 19.58 39.21
CA ALA A 525 14.91 20.98 39.19
C ALA A 525 13.40 21.17 39.35
N THR A 526 12.58 20.30 38.74
CA THR A 526 11.11 20.29 38.93
C THR A 526 10.75 19.91 40.38
N GLY A 527 11.48 19.00 41.00
CA GLY A 527 11.31 18.72 42.44
C GLY A 527 11.63 19.89 43.37
N CYS A 528 12.52 20.81 42.94
CA CYS A 528 12.87 22.02 43.69
C CYS A 528 11.92 23.21 43.42
N LEU A 529 11.32 23.27 42.23
CA LEU A 529 10.39 24.35 41.85
C LEU A 529 8.99 24.21 42.49
N THR A 530 8.66 23.03 43.01
CA THR A 530 7.39 22.81 43.73
C THR A 530 7.41 23.37 45.18
N ASP A 531 8.59 23.74 45.69
CA ASP A 531 8.70 24.41 47.02
C ASP A 531 9.81 25.47 47.02
N PRO A 532 9.53 26.69 46.50
CA PRO A 532 10.51 27.78 46.39
C PRO A 532 11.08 28.29 47.72
N SER A 533 10.44 27.96 48.87
CA SER A 533 10.88 28.41 50.18
C SER A 533 12.13 27.67 50.71
N ARG A 534 12.63 26.67 50.01
CA ARG A 534 13.76 25.85 50.47
C ARG A 534 15.11 26.14 49.81
N MET A 535 15.19 27.06 48.85
CA MET A 535 16.47 27.42 48.22
C MET A 535 17.00 28.76 48.68
N GLU A 536 18.18 28.77 49.31
CA GLU A 536 18.95 29.99 49.53
C GLU A 536 19.44 30.54 48.17
N SER A 537 19.33 31.86 47.98
CA SER A 537 19.64 32.56 46.71
C SER A 537 21.03 32.27 46.13
N GLY A 538 22.00 31.92 46.97
CA GLY A 538 23.36 31.57 46.57
C GLY A 538 23.47 30.23 45.83
N ARG A 539 22.68 29.23 46.20
CA ARG A 539 22.69 27.91 45.55
C ARG A 539 22.06 27.93 44.17
N PHE A 540 21.05 28.76 43.95
CA PHE A 540 20.44 28.94 42.65
C PHE A 540 21.40 29.61 41.66
N GLN A 541 22.19 30.59 42.13
CA GLN A 541 23.19 31.29 41.35
C GLN A 541 24.37 30.37 40.95
N GLU A 542 24.84 29.53 41.89
CA GLU A 542 25.85 28.49 41.59
C GLU A 542 25.34 27.42 40.61
N TYR A 543 24.07 27.06 40.71
CA TYR A 543 23.42 26.12 39.80
C TYR A 543 23.33 26.66 38.37
N ILE A 544 22.90 27.90 38.20
CA ILE A 544 22.88 28.60 36.91
C ILE A 544 24.28 28.76 36.33
N LEU A 545 25.28 29.11 37.16
CA LEU A 545 26.68 29.19 36.71
C LEU A 545 27.28 27.84 36.36
N SER A 546 26.86 26.75 37.01
CA SER A 546 27.27 25.38 36.66
C SER A 546 26.68 24.93 35.31
N LEU A 547 25.46 25.32 35.03
CA LEU A 547 24.80 25.13 33.74
C LEU A 547 25.56 25.84 32.60
N PHE A 548 25.99 27.08 32.83
CA PHE A 548 26.78 27.83 31.86
C PHE A 548 28.17 27.21 31.60
N ARG A 549 28.83 26.66 32.61
CA ARG A 549 30.12 25.98 32.47
C ARG A 549 30.01 24.65 31.69
N HIS A 550 28.90 23.93 31.83
CA HIS A 550 28.68 22.67 31.14
C HIS A 550 28.24 22.81 29.66
N THR A 551 27.76 24.00 29.27
CA THR A 551 27.32 24.28 27.89
C THR A 551 28.45 24.82 26.99
N GLY A 552 29.69 24.98 27.50
CA GLY A 552 30.84 25.45 26.72
C GLY A 552 30.80 26.92 26.29
N ILE A 553 29.97 27.74 26.93
CA ILE A 553 29.89 29.17 26.67
C ILE A 553 30.95 29.89 27.53
N GLU A 554 32.03 30.37 26.91
CA GLU A 554 33.08 31.09 27.59
C GLU A 554 32.57 32.35 28.29
N SER A 555 32.96 32.53 29.56
CA SER A 555 32.38 33.38 30.57
C SER A 555 32.79 34.87 30.54
N ALA A 556 33.46 35.37 29.52
CA ALA A 556 34.21 36.63 29.62
C ALA A 556 33.44 37.93 29.39
N LYS A 557 32.13 37.97 29.09
CA LYS A 557 31.41 39.20 28.76
C LYS A 557 30.00 39.41 29.40
N TYR A 558 29.63 38.69 30.48
CA TYR A 558 28.21 38.61 30.85
C TYR A 558 27.82 38.93 32.29
N THR A 559 28.57 39.72 33.00
CA THR A 559 28.21 40.15 34.38
C THR A 559 27.04 41.16 34.46
N GLY A 560 26.68 41.82 33.33
CA GLY A 560 25.58 42.79 33.32
C GLY A 560 24.19 42.17 33.05
N ASP A 561 24.13 41.07 32.27
CA ASP A 561 22.87 40.48 31.83
C ASP A 561 22.30 39.44 32.80
N THR A 562 23.14 38.82 33.62
CA THR A 562 22.69 37.92 34.70
C THR A 562 21.81 38.61 35.72
N HIS A 563 22.02 39.90 35.99
CA HIS A 563 21.19 40.68 36.90
C HIS A 563 19.78 40.93 36.34
N ARG A 564 19.64 41.08 35.03
CA ARG A 564 18.33 41.24 34.36
C ARG A 564 17.53 39.93 34.32
N LEU A 565 18.18 38.82 34.08
CA LEU A 565 17.54 37.50 34.15
C LEU A 565 17.07 37.15 35.56
N PHE A 566 17.82 37.56 36.57
CA PHE A 566 17.44 37.41 37.97
C PHE A 566 16.25 38.28 38.36
N HIS A 567 16.12 39.47 37.77
CA HIS A 567 14.97 40.36 38.00
C HIS A 567 13.69 39.85 37.36
N ILE A 568 13.79 39.23 36.20
CA ILE A 568 12.65 38.61 35.48
C ILE A 568 12.15 37.37 36.24
N ALA A 569 13.07 36.50 36.68
CA ALA A 569 12.71 35.32 37.48
C ALA A 569 12.10 35.69 38.84
N ASN A 570 12.62 36.71 39.54
CA ASN A 570 12.06 37.17 40.81
C ASN A 570 10.71 37.93 40.67
N HIS A 571 10.46 38.60 39.54
CA HIS A 571 9.17 39.25 39.31
C HIS A 571 8.03 38.26 39.03
N GLN A 572 8.34 37.11 38.48
CA GLN A 572 7.35 36.03 38.27
C GLN A 572 7.04 35.23 39.55
N ILE A 573 7.99 35.12 40.46
CA ILE A 573 7.80 34.43 41.77
C ILE A 573 6.96 35.30 42.77
N THR A 574 6.90 36.62 42.58
CA THR A 574 6.11 37.54 43.44
C THR A 574 4.70 37.80 42.94
N VAL A 575 4.28 37.31 41.78
CA VAL A 575 2.94 37.53 41.18
C VAL A 575 2.12 36.23 41.06
N GLY A 576 2.64 35.09 41.52
CA GLY A 576 1.97 33.80 41.56
C GLY A 576 1.45 33.40 42.94
#